data_30b1eabff05c07c05eb11b857bb7fff9
#
_entry.id   30b1eabff05c07c05eb11b857bb7fff9
#
_cell.length_a   1.000
_cell.length_b   1.000
_cell.length_c   1.000
_cell.angle_alpha   90.00
_cell.angle_beta   90.00
_cell.angle_gamma   90.00
#
_symmetry.space_group_name_H-M   'P 1'
#
loop_
_entity.id
_entity.type
_entity.pdbx_description
1 polymer ?
#
loop_
_entity_poly.entity_id
_entity_poly.type
_entity_poly.pdbx_seq_one_letter_code
_entity_poly.pdbx_strand_id
1 'polypeptide(L)'
;MYFGSHINLLIKILIIMQDLLTSALTFAPNKENRTIIAHVSYIFQGIDITNTLTLQAPSTQDVLLRVFKLNDAGMSIYRVRFE
;
A
#
# COMPACT_ATOMS: atom_id res chain seq x y z
N MET A 1 -18.34 21.17 -14.22
CA MET A 1 -19.18 20.06 -14.01
C MET A 1 -18.74 19.11 -12.92
N TYR A 2 -19.68 18.49 -12.33
CA TYR A 2 -19.49 17.71 -11.11
C TYR A 2 -18.71 16.42 -11.28
N PHE A 3 -18.74 15.81 -12.46
CA PHE A 3 -17.99 14.58 -12.72
C PHE A 3 -16.49 14.77 -12.57
N GLY A 4 -15.94 15.89 -13.03
CA GLY A 4 -14.52 16.18 -12.89
C GLY A 4 -14.10 16.32 -11.44
N SER A 5 -14.96 16.93 -10.59
CA SER A 5 -14.67 17.10 -9.17
C SER A 5 -14.63 15.77 -8.44
N HIS A 6 -15.56 14.85 -8.72
CA HIS A 6 -15.59 13.53 -8.13
C HIS A 6 -14.39 12.68 -8.55
N ILE A 7 -14.03 12.72 -9.83
CA ILE A 7 -12.86 12.00 -10.34
C ILE A 7 -11.58 12.54 -9.70
N ASN A 8 -11.45 13.86 -9.58
CA ASN A 8 -10.27 14.47 -8.97
C ASN A 8 -10.12 14.07 -7.50
N LEU A 9 -11.23 14.04 -6.76
CA LEU A 9 -11.20 13.63 -5.35
C LEU A 9 -10.80 12.17 -5.23
N LEU A 10 -11.34 11.30 -6.07
CA LEU A 10 -10.99 9.88 -6.06
C LEU A 10 -9.51 9.67 -6.38
N ILE A 11 -8.98 10.35 -7.39
CA ILE A 11 -7.57 10.29 -7.74
C ILE A 11 -6.70 10.74 -6.56
N LYS A 12 -7.08 11.83 -5.89
CA LYS A 12 -6.34 12.33 -4.72
C LYS A 12 -6.34 11.30 -3.59
N ILE A 13 -7.47 10.67 -3.33
CA ILE A 13 -7.58 9.63 -2.30
C ILE A 13 -6.67 8.44 -2.64
N LEU A 14 -6.67 8.00 -3.90
CA LEU A 14 -5.82 6.90 -4.34
C LEU A 14 -4.33 7.22 -4.17
N ILE A 15 -3.92 8.43 -4.50
CA ILE A 15 -2.53 8.89 -4.32
C ILE A 15 -2.15 8.91 -2.84
N ILE A 16 -3.02 9.44 -1.99
CA ILE A 16 -2.78 9.50 -0.55
C ILE A 16 -2.67 8.09 0.03
N MET A 17 -3.55 7.19 -0.36
CA MET A 17 -3.51 5.79 0.11
C MET A 17 -2.23 5.09 -0.33
N GLN A 18 -1.80 5.31 -1.56
CA GLN A 18 -0.55 4.74 -2.06
C GLN A 18 0.64 5.25 -1.24
N ASP A 19 0.70 6.54 -0.95
CA ASP A 19 1.77 7.14 -0.15
C ASP A 19 1.77 6.62 1.29
N LEU A 20 0.59 6.50 1.89
CA LEU A 20 0.46 5.96 3.24
C LEU A 20 0.91 4.51 3.31
N LEU A 21 0.50 3.70 2.34
CA LEU A 21 0.92 2.29 2.26
C LEU A 21 2.43 2.17 2.04
N THR A 22 2.99 2.96 1.15
CA THR A 22 4.43 2.97 0.91
C THR A 22 5.18 3.29 2.20
N SER A 23 4.76 4.30 2.93
CA SER A 23 5.37 4.67 4.21
C SER A 23 5.23 3.56 5.25
N ALA A 24 4.05 2.95 5.34
CA ALA A 24 3.76 1.92 6.33
C ALA A 24 4.50 0.61 6.06
N LEU A 25 4.74 0.28 4.80
CA LEU A 25 5.36 -0.98 4.39
C LEU A 25 6.86 -0.84 4.11
N THR A 26 7.39 0.38 4.13
CA THR A 26 8.79 0.66 3.90
C THR A 26 9.51 0.81 5.22
N PHE A 27 10.78 0.43 5.25
CA PHE A 27 11.70 0.83 6.29
C PHE A 27 11.81 -0.08 7.51
N ALA A 28 12.97 -0.66 7.65
CA ALA A 28 13.43 -1.24 8.89
C ALA A 28 14.71 -0.50 9.31
N PRO A 29 14.67 0.31 10.37
CA PRO A 29 15.88 0.97 10.85
C PRO A 29 16.89 -0.08 11.31
N ASN A 30 18.16 0.19 11.13
CA ASN A 30 19.26 -0.68 11.54
C ASN A 30 19.35 -2.01 10.78
N LYS A 31 18.66 -2.13 9.64
CA LYS A 31 18.79 -3.28 8.75
C LYS A 31 19.13 -2.82 7.35
N GLU A 32 19.82 -3.67 6.62
CA GLU A 32 20.09 -3.43 5.22
C GLU A 32 18.80 -3.62 4.41
N ASN A 33 18.40 -2.58 3.69
CA ASN A 33 17.19 -2.61 2.88
C ASN A 33 17.53 -2.82 1.41
N ARG A 34 16.59 -3.41 0.69
CA ARG A 34 16.65 -3.51 -0.78
C ARG A 34 15.34 -3.00 -1.37
N THR A 35 15.35 -2.70 -2.64
CA THR A 35 14.15 -2.27 -3.36
C THR A 35 13.28 -3.47 -3.68
N ILE A 36 12.03 -3.41 -3.30
CA ILE A 36 11.04 -4.46 -3.52
C ILE A 36 9.83 -3.82 -4.17
N ILE A 37 9.38 -4.37 -5.30
CA ILE A 37 8.17 -3.91 -5.96
C ILE A 37 7.03 -4.85 -5.58
N ALA A 38 5.96 -4.29 -5.02
CA ALA A 38 4.81 -5.02 -4.53
C ALA A 38 3.52 -4.49 -5.14
N HIS A 39 2.64 -5.40 -5.54
CA HIS A 39 1.28 -5.10 -5.96
C HIS A 39 0.36 -5.46 -4.81
N VAL A 40 -0.22 -4.45 -4.18
CA VAL A 40 -1.01 -4.59 -2.96
C VAL A 40 -2.48 -4.31 -3.27
N SER A 41 -3.34 -5.29 -3.02
CA SER A 41 -4.77 -5.19 -3.27
C SER A 41 -5.53 -5.15 -1.95
N TYR A 42 -6.44 -4.18 -1.83
CA TYR A 42 -7.20 -3.95 -0.61
C TYR A 42 -8.56 -3.34 -0.95
N ILE A 43 -9.46 -3.37 0.04
CA ILE A 43 -10.78 -2.76 -0.08
C ILE A 43 -10.78 -1.48 0.75
N PHE A 44 -11.16 -0.38 0.11
CA PHE A 44 -11.30 0.91 0.80
C PHE A 44 -12.66 1.50 0.47
N GLN A 45 -13.50 1.67 1.49
CA GLN A 45 -14.87 2.19 1.34
C GLN A 45 -15.66 1.44 0.26
N GLY A 46 -15.55 0.11 0.26
CA GLY A 46 -16.23 -0.76 -0.70
C GLY A 46 -15.59 -0.80 -2.07
N ILE A 47 -14.50 -0.10 -2.30
CA ILE A 47 -13.81 -0.06 -3.59
C ILE A 47 -12.58 -0.96 -3.53
N ASP A 48 -12.44 -1.81 -4.54
CA ASP A 48 -11.28 -2.68 -4.71
C ASP A 48 -10.15 -1.90 -5.39
N ILE A 49 -9.04 -1.77 -4.69
CA ILE A 49 -7.90 -0.98 -5.15
C ILE A 49 -6.65 -1.86 -5.19
N THR A 50 -5.87 -1.72 -6.25
CA THR A 50 -4.54 -2.31 -6.34
C THR A 50 -3.52 -1.21 -6.58
N ASN A 51 -2.56 -1.07 -5.68
CA ASN A 51 -1.45 -0.14 -5.84
C ASN A 51 -0.16 -0.90 -6.12
N THR A 52 0.64 -0.38 -7.04
CA THR A 52 2.01 -0.85 -7.25
C THR A 52 2.94 0.04 -6.45
N LEU A 53 3.64 -0.55 -5.49
CA LEU A 53 4.49 0.17 -4.55
C LEU A 53 5.95 -0.19 -4.77
N THR A 54 6.81 0.82 -4.72
CA THR A 54 8.27 0.62 -4.66
C THR A 54 8.69 0.79 -3.21
N LEU A 55 9.06 -0.31 -2.59
CA LEU A 55 9.35 -0.38 -1.16
C LEU A 55 10.84 -0.55 -0.89
N GLN A 56 11.26 -0.09 0.26
CA GLN A 56 12.59 -0.36 0.80
C GLN A 56 12.44 -1.20 2.05
N ALA A 57 12.85 -2.45 1.99
CA ALA A 57 12.70 -3.40 3.09
C ALA A 57 13.80 -4.48 3.02
N PRO A 58 14.12 -5.12 4.15
CA PRO A 58 15.14 -6.19 4.16
C PRO A 58 14.74 -7.41 3.33
N SER A 59 13.44 -7.75 3.34
CA SER A 59 12.94 -8.95 2.65
C SER A 59 11.44 -8.84 2.39
N THR A 60 10.93 -9.71 1.53
CA THR A 60 9.48 -9.82 1.29
C THR A 60 8.75 -10.27 2.54
N GLN A 61 9.38 -11.07 3.40
CA GLN A 61 8.79 -11.50 4.67
C GLN A 61 8.54 -10.32 5.61
N ASP A 62 9.47 -9.38 5.68
CA ASP A 62 9.29 -8.16 6.47
C ASP A 62 8.10 -7.33 5.97
N VAL A 63 7.95 -7.24 4.64
CA VAL A 63 6.79 -6.57 4.06
C VAL A 63 5.49 -7.27 4.48
N LEU A 64 5.44 -8.60 4.39
CA LEU A 64 4.25 -9.37 4.77
C LEU A 64 3.90 -9.22 6.25
N LEU A 65 4.89 -9.15 7.13
CA LEU A 65 4.66 -8.92 8.55
C LEU A 65 4.02 -7.55 8.79
N ARG A 66 4.44 -6.53 8.06
CA ARG A 66 3.85 -5.20 8.14
C ARG A 66 2.43 -5.17 7.59
N VAL A 67 2.18 -5.90 6.49
CA VAL A 67 0.83 -6.08 5.95
C VAL A 67 -0.08 -6.70 7.01
N PHE A 68 0.41 -7.70 7.72
CA PHE A 68 -0.33 -8.36 8.79
C PHE A 68 -0.75 -7.36 9.88
N LYS A 69 0.19 -6.51 10.29
CA LYS A 69 -0.09 -5.48 11.30
C LYS A 69 -1.09 -4.44 10.81
N LEU A 70 -1.02 -4.05 9.54
CA LEU A 70 -1.98 -3.13 8.96
C LEU A 70 -3.38 -3.74 8.89
N ASN A 71 -3.49 -5.02 8.60
CA ASN A 71 -4.77 -5.71 8.61
C ASN A 71 -5.36 -5.79 10.02
N ASP A 72 -4.54 -6.01 11.04
CA ASP A 72 -4.99 -5.96 12.43
C ASP A 72 -5.53 -4.57 12.79
N ALA A 73 -5.02 -3.53 12.15
CA ALA A 73 -5.50 -2.16 12.32
C ALA A 73 -6.69 -1.83 11.41
N GLY A 74 -7.19 -2.78 10.62
CA GLY A 74 -8.40 -2.61 9.82
C GLY A 74 -8.19 -2.27 8.36
N MET A 75 -7.00 -2.51 7.80
CA MET A 75 -6.69 -2.09 6.43
C MET A 75 -7.37 -2.90 5.33
N SER A 76 -7.71 -4.16 5.58
CA SER A 76 -8.37 -5.05 4.60
C SER A 76 -7.54 -5.34 3.35
N ILE A 77 -6.24 -5.55 3.52
CA ILE A 77 -5.36 -6.02 2.44
C ILE A 77 -5.60 -7.52 2.26
N TYR A 78 -5.97 -7.94 1.04
CA TYR A 78 -6.30 -9.34 0.79
C TYR A 78 -5.32 -10.03 -0.16
N ARG A 79 -4.47 -9.28 -0.83
CA ARG A 79 -3.51 -9.86 -1.76
C ARG A 79 -2.26 -9.00 -1.84
N VAL A 80 -1.11 -9.64 -1.78
CA VAL A 80 0.19 -9.01 -2.04
C VAL A 80 0.95 -9.89 -3.03
N ARG A 81 1.39 -9.30 -4.12
CA ARG A 81 2.20 -9.99 -5.13
C ARG A 81 3.48 -9.21 -5.33
N PHE A 82 4.61 -9.89 -5.24
CA PHE A 82 5.92 -9.29 -5.46
C PHE A 82 6.41 -9.56 -6.89
N GLU A 83 7.13 -8.61 -7.44
CA GLU A 83 7.84 -8.80 -8.71
C GLU A 83 9.17 -9.51 -8.49
#